data_83003423a1e5ab878818d79d01af7df2
#
_entry.id   83003423a1e5ab878818d79d01af7df2
#
_cell.length_a   1.000
_cell.length_b   1.000
_cell.length_c   1.000
_cell.angle_alpha   90.00
_cell.angle_beta   90.00
_cell.angle_gamma   90.00
#
_symmetry.space_group_name_H-M   'P 1'
#
loop_
_entity.id
_entity.type
_entity.pdbx_description
1 polymer ?
#
loop_
_entity_poly.entity_id
_entity_poly.type
_entity_poly.pdbx_seq_one_letter_code
_entity_poly.pdbx_strand_id
1 'polypeptide(L)'
;MRSVVRNPIRQIASSPRSIRGQLGSRKLGRPPQYESSLERDLLLLLDFDPHVEFYCEQPVIIEYEHAGVIRRYTPDVLIYYRNDVEPSQELKPLLCEVKYRADLKAHWPELRPRFRAALRYAATHDWQFKLVTECEIRTDYLTNVRFLRHYTGPHVRVAQTDQGLLLHLLRDIGFTTGEELLLMATADRAKRAELLYTLWHLVAVGLIECDLTTELSLHTELWIP
;
A
#
# COMPACT_ATOMS: atom_id res chain seq x y z
N MET A 1 1.26 17.93 -21.31
CA MET A 1 1.18 18.01 -19.84
C MET A 1 0.19 16.94 -19.39
N ARG A 2 0.62 15.87 -18.70
CA ARG A 2 -0.30 14.84 -18.17
C ARG A 2 -1.12 15.51 -17.04
N SER A 3 -2.44 15.47 -17.12
CA SER A 3 -3.30 15.98 -16.03
C SER A 3 -3.24 15.03 -14.84
N VAL A 4 -2.71 15.53 -13.73
CA VAL A 4 -2.57 14.76 -12.49
C VAL A 4 -3.84 14.91 -11.66
N VAL A 5 -4.55 13.82 -11.40
CA VAL A 5 -5.76 13.80 -10.57
C VAL A 5 -5.39 13.59 -9.11
N ARG A 6 -5.50 14.62 -8.28
CA ARG A 6 -5.10 14.58 -6.86
C ARG A 6 -6.26 14.49 -5.86
N ASN A 7 -7.47 14.82 -6.29
CA ASN A 7 -8.62 14.85 -5.40
C ASN A 7 -9.74 13.93 -5.90
N PRO A 8 -10.45 13.23 -5.02
CA PRO A 8 -11.60 12.43 -5.39
C PRO A 8 -12.73 13.31 -5.94
N ILE A 9 -13.40 12.81 -6.97
CA ILE A 9 -14.55 13.51 -7.56
C ILE A 9 -15.81 13.36 -6.69
N ARG A 10 -15.88 12.26 -5.94
CA ARG A 10 -17.03 11.94 -5.09
C ARG A 10 -16.60 11.88 -3.63
N GLN A 11 -17.34 12.62 -2.78
CA GLN A 11 -17.25 12.42 -1.33
C GLN A 11 -18.16 11.27 -0.90
N ILE A 12 -17.61 10.35 -0.12
CA ILE A 12 -18.35 9.20 0.40
C ILE A 12 -19.25 9.68 1.55
N ALA A 13 -20.56 9.65 1.35
CA ALA A 13 -21.51 9.92 2.43
C ALA A 13 -21.50 8.76 3.45
N SER A 14 -21.56 9.06 4.74
CA SER A 14 -21.65 8.05 5.79
C SER A 14 -22.93 7.21 5.64
N SER A 15 -22.82 5.88 5.75
CA SER A 15 -23.96 4.96 5.73
C SER A 15 -23.82 3.92 6.83
N PRO A 16 -24.86 3.64 7.63
CA PRO A 16 -24.77 2.67 8.71
C PRO A 16 -24.67 1.21 8.26
N ARG A 17 -24.78 0.92 6.95
CA ARG A 17 -24.82 -0.45 6.40
C ARG A 17 -23.57 -0.89 5.63
N SER A 18 -22.56 -0.04 5.49
CA SER A 18 -21.30 -0.41 4.82
C SER A 18 -20.09 -0.08 5.70
N ILE A 19 -19.03 -0.89 5.61
CA ILE A 19 -17.75 -0.63 6.26
C ILE A 19 -17.09 0.53 5.52
N ARG A 20 -17.45 1.75 5.90
CA ARG A 20 -16.87 2.99 5.37
C ARG A 20 -16.03 3.64 6.44
N GLY A 21 -14.95 4.28 6.03
CA GLY A 21 -14.08 4.95 6.97
C GLY A 21 -13.01 5.79 6.31
N GLN A 22 -12.13 6.30 7.15
CA GLN A 22 -10.96 7.05 6.76
C GLN A 22 -9.72 6.33 7.27
N LEU A 23 -8.64 6.39 6.50
CA LEU A 23 -7.35 5.82 6.85
C LEU A 23 -6.35 6.96 7.04
N GLY A 24 -5.50 6.89 8.08
CA GLY A 24 -4.35 7.80 8.13
C GLY A 24 -3.37 7.47 7.00
N SER A 25 -2.94 8.47 6.23
CA SER A 25 -1.97 8.29 5.15
C SER A 25 -0.69 9.06 5.41
N ARG A 26 0.44 8.48 5.00
CA ARG A 26 1.76 9.13 5.00
C ARG A 26 2.06 9.83 3.68
N LYS A 27 1.32 9.51 2.63
CA LYS A 27 1.54 9.99 1.26
C LYS A 27 0.57 11.09 0.86
N LEU A 28 -0.59 11.15 1.51
CA LEU A 28 -1.62 12.12 1.21
C LEU A 28 -1.72 13.17 2.32
N GLY A 29 -1.93 14.42 1.96
CA GLY A 29 -2.17 15.49 2.94
C GLY A 29 -3.56 15.45 3.60
N ARG A 30 -4.33 14.40 3.34
CA ARG A 30 -5.66 14.13 3.89
C ARG A 30 -5.87 12.63 4.12
N PRO A 31 -6.78 12.24 5.01
CA PRO A 31 -7.13 10.84 5.17
C PRO A 31 -7.94 10.34 3.94
N PRO A 32 -7.48 9.29 3.21
CA PRO A 32 -8.25 8.68 2.14
C PRO A 32 -9.48 7.95 2.69
N GLN A 33 -10.55 7.94 1.88
CA GLN A 33 -11.82 7.31 2.21
C GLN A 33 -11.94 5.95 1.50
N TYR A 34 -12.67 5.02 2.11
CA TYR A 34 -12.97 3.69 1.53
C TYR A 34 -14.41 3.28 1.79
N GLU A 35 -14.98 2.47 0.89
CA GLU A 35 -16.35 1.96 0.98
C GLU A 35 -16.40 0.46 1.34
N SER A 36 -15.27 -0.24 1.33
CA SER A 36 -15.17 -1.65 1.70
C SER A 36 -13.89 -1.97 2.48
N SER A 37 -13.86 -3.11 3.16
CA SER A 37 -12.66 -3.59 3.84
C SER A 37 -11.54 -3.94 2.86
N LEU A 38 -11.88 -4.36 1.65
CA LEU A 38 -10.90 -4.71 0.63
C LEU A 38 -10.24 -3.46 0.03
N GLU A 39 -11.01 -2.38 -0.20
CA GLU A 39 -10.44 -1.07 -0.57
C GLU A 39 -9.51 -0.54 0.51
N ARG A 40 -9.94 -0.58 1.80
CA ARG A 40 -9.09 -0.19 2.93
C ARG A 40 -7.77 -0.95 2.92
N ASP A 41 -7.82 -2.26 2.69
CA ASP A 41 -6.64 -3.12 2.69
C ASP A 41 -5.70 -2.76 1.52
N LEU A 42 -6.24 -2.45 0.33
CA LEU A 42 -5.43 -1.92 -0.78
C LEU A 42 -4.81 -0.57 -0.45
N LEU A 43 -5.57 0.38 0.11
CA LEU A 43 -5.03 1.69 0.48
C LEU A 43 -3.88 1.60 1.51
N LEU A 44 -3.94 0.62 2.43
CA LEU A 44 -2.84 0.32 3.36
C LEU A 44 -1.56 -0.10 2.61
N LEU A 45 -1.69 -0.98 1.62
CA LEU A 45 -0.57 -1.43 0.79
C LEU A 45 0.03 -0.25 0.00
N LEU A 46 -0.82 0.56 -0.64
CA LEU A 46 -0.37 1.72 -1.42
C LEU A 46 0.35 2.77 -0.55
N ASP A 47 -0.13 2.97 0.67
CA ASP A 47 0.49 3.90 1.61
C ASP A 47 1.86 3.42 2.10
N PHE A 48 2.06 2.10 2.17
CA PHE A 48 3.31 1.48 2.60
C PHE A 48 4.33 1.33 1.46
N ASP A 49 3.90 1.06 0.23
CA ASP A 49 4.75 0.78 -0.94
C ASP A 49 5.66 1.98 -1.28
N PRO A 50 7.01 1.85 -1.21
CA PRO A 50 7.93 2.95 -1.50
C PRO A 50 7.88 3.42 -2.97
N HIS A 51 7.42 2.58 -3.91
CA HIS A 51 7.32 2.91 -5.33
C HIS A 51 6.09 3.76 -5.66
N VAL A 52 5.09 3.78 -4.78
CA VAL A 52 3.91 4.63 -4.95
C VAL A 52 4.23 6.05 -4.49
N GLU A 53 4.14 7.02 -5.40
CA GLU A 53 4.30 8.44 -5.09
C GLU A 53 3.07 8.97 -4.33
N PHE A 54 1.90 8.80 -4.92
CA PHE A 54 0.61 9.10 -4.32
C PHE A 54 -0.50 8.31 -5.01
N TYR A 55 -1.69 8.33 -4.44
CA TYR A 55 -2.88 7.72 -5.02
C TYR A 55 -4.11 8.59 -4.78
N CYS A 56 -5.15 8.39 -5.58
CA CYS A 56 -6.41 9.11 -5.45
C CYS A 56 -7.56 8.10 -5.48
N GLU A 57 -8.35 8.04 -4.43
CA GLU A 57 -9.59 7.28 -4.40
C GLU A 57 -10.67 7.95 -5.23
N GLN A 58 -11.51 7.16 -5.91
CA GLN A 58 -12.62 7.62 -6.75
C GLN A 58 -12.21 8.78 -7.70
N PRO A 59 -11.19 8.57 -8.55
CA PRO A 59 -10.48 9.64 -9.24
C PRO A 59 -11.28 10.30 -10.36
N VAL A 60 -12.14 9.54 -11.04
CA VAL A 60 -12.83 9.98 -12.26
C VAL A 60 -14.22 9.37 -12.35
N ILE A 61 -15.15 10.08 -13.03
CA ILE A 61 -16.44 9.54 -13.47
C ILE A 61 -16.32 9.20 -14.95
N ILE A 62 -16.56 7.94 -15.29
CA ILE A 62 -16.55 7.43 -16.66
C ILE A 62 -17.99 7.25 -17.12
N GLU A 63 -18.40 7.99 -18.15
CA GLU A 63 -19.68 7.76 -18.81
C GLU A 63 -19.53 6.70 -19.89
N TYR A 64 -20.49 5.78 -19.98
CA TYR A 64 -20.52 4.73 -20.98
C TYR A 64 -21.94 4.36 -21.35
N GLU A 65 -22.14 3.97 -22.60
CA GLU A 65 -23.42 3.48 -23.08
C GLU A 65 -23.51 1.96 -22.88
N HIS A 66 -24.63 1.51 -22.34
CA HIS A 66 -24.98 0.10 -22.26
C HIS A 66 -26.49 -0.09 -22.45
N ALA A 67 -26.85 -0.94 -23.42
CA ALA A 67 -28.24 -1.21 -23.81
C ALA A 67 -29.05 0.06 -24.15
N GLY A 68 -28.43 1.03 -24.87
CA GLY A 68 -29.07 2.29 -25.26
C GLY A 68 -29.22 3.32 -24.11
N VAL A 69 -28.63 3.05 -22.95
CA VAL A 69 -28.69 3.94 -21.77
C VAL A 69 -27.27 4.41 -21.39
N ILE A 70 -27.13 5.72 -21.19
CA ILE A 70 -25.89 6.30 -20.64
C ILE A 70 -25.84 6.01 -19.14
N ARG A 71 -24.75 5.39 -18.72
CA ARG A 71 -24.46 5.02 -17.32
C ARG A 71 -23.18 5.71 -16.85
N ARG A 72 -23.04 5.88 -15.54
CA ARG A 72 -21.86 6.44 -14.89
C ARG A 72 -21.17 5.38 -14.01
N TYR A 73 -19.87 5.38 -14.05
CA TYR A 73 -19.02 4.49 -13.28
C TYR A 73 -17.81 5.26 -12.72
N THR A 74 -17.51 5.01 -11.47
CA THR A 74 -16.34 5.58 -10.79
C THR A 74 -15.44 4.41 -10.34
N PRO A 75 -14.24 4.25 -10.92
CA PRO A 75 -13.24 3.30 -10.45
C PRO A 75 -12.77 3.64 -9.04
N ASP A 76 -12.25 2.65 -8.31
CA ASP A 76 -11.97 2.81 -6.89
C ASP A 76 -10.72 3.63 -6.60
N VAL A 77 -9.61 3.42 -7.35
CA VAL A 77 -8.32 4.08 -7.06
C VAL A 77 -7.52 4.34 -8.34
N LEU A 78 -6.83 5.48 -8.41
CA LEU A 78 -5.79 5.78 -9.39
C LEU A 78 -4.46 5.94 -8.66
N ILE A 79 -3.45 5.18 -9.09
CA ILE A 79 -2.13 5.07 -8.47
C ILE A 79 -1.09 5.75 -9.37
N TYR A 80 -0.25 6.59 -8.78
CA TYR A 80 0.90 7.20 -9.44
C TYR A 80 2.19 6.67 -8.80
N TYR A 81 3.13 6.29 -9.65
CA TYR A 81 4.40 5.72 -9.22
C TYR A 81 5.52 6.76 -9.28
N ARG A 82 6.51 6.58 -8.42
CA ARG A 82 7.73 7.37 -8.41
C ARG A 82 8.59 7.01 -9.62
N ASN A 83 9.23 8.02 -10.21
CA ASN A 83 10.14 7.84 -11.34
C ASN A 83 11.62 7.82 -10.92
N ASP A 84 11.89 8.07 -9.63
CA ASP A 84 13.24 8.17 -9.05
C ASP A 84 13.68 6.91 -8.27
N VAL A 85 12.91 5.82 -8.35
CA VAL A 85 13.20 4.54 -7.69
C VAL A 85 13.48 3.48 -8.78
N GLU A 86 14.58 2.74 -8.63
CA GLU A 86 14.90 1.60 -9.52
C GLU A 86 13.91 0.42 -9.33
N PRO A 87 13.58 -0.32 -10.41
CA PRO A 87 14.04 -0.14 -11.78
C PRO A 87 13.33 1.03 -12.45
N SER A 88 14.10 1.88 -13.10
CA SER A 88 13.70 3.14 -13.76
C SER A 88 12.79 2.96 -14.99
N GLN A 89 11.93 1.94 -15.00
CA GLN A 89 10.85 1.88 -15.98
C GLN A 89 9.81 2.95 -15.62
N GLU A 90 9.55 3.86 -16.54
CA GLU A 90 8.47 4.84 -16.42
C GLU A 90 7.13 4.11 -16.29
N LEU A 91 6.73 3.79 -15.04
CA LEU A 91 5.48 3.12 -14.76
C LEU A 91 4.32 4.07 -15.08
N LYS A 92 3.40 3.63 -15.93
CA LYS A 92 2.18 4.38 -16.23
C LYS A 92 1.28 4.39 -15.01
N PRO A 93 0.53 5.50 -14.77
CA PRO A 93 -0.50 5.50 -13.75
C PRO A 93 -1.45 4.32 -13.90
N LEU A 94 -1.87 3.72 -12.79
CA LEU A 94 -2.69 2.52 -12.75
C LEU A 94 -4.06 2.82 -12.16
N LEU A 95 -5.09 2.73 -12.99
CA LEU A 95 -6.49 2.81 -12.57
C LEU A 95 -6.96 1.44 -12.09
N CYS A 96 -7.40 1.34 -10.85
CA CYS A 96 -7.81 0.07 -10.24
C CYS A 96 -9.30 0.05 -9.89
N GLU A 97 -9.90 -1.11 -10.09
CA GLU A 97 -11.16 -1.50 -9.48
C GLU A 97 -10.93 -2.65 -8.52
N VAL A 98 -11.48 -2.56 -7.32
CA VAL A 98 -11.33 -3.55 -6.24
C VAL A 98 -12.61 -4.36 -6.11
N LYS A 99 -12.53 -5.66 -6.28
CA LYS A 99 -13.70 -6.55 -6.17
C LYS A 99 -13.29 -7.93 -5.65
N TYR A 100 -14.16 -8.53 -4.86
CA TYR A 100 -14.00 -9.95 -4.53
C TYR A 100 -14.17 -10.82 -5.78
N ARG A 101 -13.37 -11.86 -5.90
CA ARG A 101 -13.49 -12.84 -7.01
C ARG A 101 -14.85 -13.47 -7.09
N ALA A 102 -15.48 -13.71 -5.94
CA ALA A 102 -16.84 -14.24 -5.87
C ALA A 102 -17.85 -13.28 -6.54
N ASP A 103 -17.75 -11.97 -6.26
CA ASP A 103 -18.61 -10.95 -6.85
C ASP A 103 -18.35 -10.79 -8.36
N LEU A 104 -17.07 -10.82 -8.77
CA LEU A 104 -16.71 -10.82 -10.20
C LEU A 104 -17.34 -12.01 -10.93
N LYS A 105 -17.28 -13.20 -10.34
CA LYS A 105 -17.87 -14.42 -10.92
C LYS A 105 -19.39 -14.35 -11.00
N ALA A 106 -20.03 -13.89 -9.93
CA ALA A 106 -21.49 -13.83 -9.84
C ALA A 106 -22.12 -12.78 -10.77
N HIS A 107 -21.45 -11.64 -10.93
CA HIS A 107 -22.01 -10.46 -11.61
C HIS A 107 -21.23 -10.06 -12.89
N TRP A 108 -20.41 -10.95 -13.44
CA TRP A 108 -19.55 -10.62 -14.58
C TRP A 108 -20.28 -10.03 -15.79
N PRO A 109 -21.44 -10.54 -16.23
CA PRO A 109 -22.16 -9.95 -17.37
C PRO A 109 -22.56 -8.50 -17.17
N GLU A 110 -22.90 -8.11 -15.94
CA GLU A 110 -23.29 -6.75 -15.55
C GLU A 110 -22.08 -5.83 -15.36
N LEU A 111 -20.96 -6.37 -14.84
CA LEU A 111 -19.75 -5.62 -14.54
C LEU A 111 -18.89 -5.35 -15.78
N ARG A 112 -18.84 -6.31 -16.71
CA ARG A 112 -17.98 -6.26 -17.89
C ARG A 112 -18.13 -5.00 -18.74
N PRO A 113 -19.32 -4.44 -19.00
CA PRO A 113 -19.46 -3.21 -19.81
C PRO A 113 -18.73 -2.02 -19.20
N ARG A 114 -18.83 -1.82 -17.86
CA ARG A 114 -18.14 -0.71 -17.18
C ARG A 114 -16.63 -0.91 -17.13
N PHE A 115 -16.14 -2.13 -16.99
CA PHE A 115 -14.70 -2.41 -17.01
C PHE A 115 -14.08 -2.19 -18.40
N ARG A 116 -14.83 -2.51 -19.46
CA ARG A 116 -14.44 -2.15 -20.83
C ARG A 116 -14.38 -0.64 -21.04
N ALA A 117 -15.28 0.10 -20.44
CA ALA A 117 -15.26 1.56 -20.48
C ALA A 117 -14.03 2.12 -19.72
N ALA A 118 -13.73 1.57 -18.54
CA ALA A 118 -12.54 1.94 -17.77
C ALA A 118 -11.24 1.64 -18.52
N LEU A 119 -11.14 0.47 -19.17
CA LEU A 119 -9.98 0.10 -19.98
C LEU A 119 -9.76 1.09 -21.13
N ARG A 120 -10.82 1.47 -21.86
CA ARG A 120 -10.73 2.47 -22.93
C ARG A 120 -10.36 3.84 -22.40
N TYR A 121 -10.98 4.26 -21.29
CA TYR A 121 -10.70 5.54 -20.65
C TYR A 121 -9.24 5.61 -20.20
N ALA A 122 -8.72 4.58 -19.54
CA ALA A 122 -7.32 4.50 -19.14
C ALA A 122 -6.38 4.61 -20.34
N ALA A 123 -6.66 3.89 -21.44
CA ALA A 123 -5.85 3.94 -22.66
C ALA A 123 -5.81 5.36 -23.28
N THR A 124 -6.91 6.12 -23.27
CA THR A 124 -6.93 7.50 -23.80
C THR A 124 -6.16 8.50 -22.95
N HIS A 125 -5.86 8.15 -21.67
CA HIS A 125 -5.10 8.98 -20.73
C HIS A 125 -3.65 8.49 -20.54
N ASP A 126 -3.22 7.50 -21.32
CA ASP A 126 -1.92 6.84 -21.15
C ASP A 126 -1.77 6.18 -19.76
N TRP A 127 -2.86 5.63 -19.24
CA TRP A 127 -2.93 4.87 -17.99
C TRP A 127 -3.11 3.37 -18.28
N GLN A 128 -2.85 2.56 -17.27
CA GLN A 128 -3.26 1.15 -17.25
C GLN A 128 -4.55 0.98 -16.47
N PHE A 129 -5.29 -0.10 -16.73
CA PHE A 129 -6.45 -0.49 -15.93
C PHE A 129 -6.28 -1.92 -15.42
N LYS A 130 -6.55 -2.16 -14.13
CA LYS A 130 -6.46 -3.48 -13.49
C LYS A 130 -7.63 -3.71 -12.54
N LEU A 131 -8.17 -4.94 -12.58
CA LEU A 131 -9.02 -5.47 -11.53
C LEU A 131 -8.12 -6.08 -10.46
N VAL A 132 -8.32 -5.69 -9.21
CA VAL A 132 -7.54 -6.16 -8.06
C VAL A 132 -8.49 -6.87 -7.10
N THR A 133 -8.12 -8.07 -6.67
CA THR A 133 -8.97 -8.93 -5.84
C THR A 133 -8.34 -9.21 -4.49
N GLU A 134 -9.08 -9.91 -3.63
CA GLU A 134 -8.57 -10.37 -2.34
C GLU A 134 -7.31 -11.22 -2.45
N CYS A 135 -7.10 -11.89 -3.58
CA CYS A 135 -5.93 -12.74 -3.78
C CYS A 135 -4.62 -11.96 -3.91
N GLU A 136 -4.68 -10.77 -4.53
CA GLU A 136 -3.52 -9.88 -4.65
C GLU A 136 -3.35 -8.98 -3.41
N ILE A 137 -4.44 -8.70 -2.70
CA ILE A 137 -4.44 -7.75 -1.57
C ILE A 137 -4.15 -8.46 -0.24
N ARG A 138 -4.85 -9.58 0.03
CA ARG A 138 -4.83 -10.26 1.34
C ARG A 138 -3.82 -11.39 1.38
N THR A 139 -2.55 -11.02 1.30
CA THR A 139 -1.38 -11.91 1.40
C THR A 139 -0.66 -11.68 2.74
N ASP A 140 0.39 -12.44 3.00
CA ASP A 140 1.29 -12.25 4.14
C ASP A 140 1.88 -10.85 4.13
N TYR A 141 2.14 -10.28 2.95
CA TYR A 141 2.59 -8.89 2.81
C TYR A 141 1.63 -7.90 3.50
N LEU A 142 0.31 -8.04 3.32
CA LEU A 142 -0.65 -7.18 4.03
C LEU A 142 -0.58 -7.37 5.56
N THR A 143 -0.41 -8.60 6.03
CA THR A 143 -0.29 -8.90 7.45
C THR A 143 0.94 -8.21 8.04
N ASN A 144 2.07 -8.31 7.34
CA ASN A 144 3.32 -7.66 7.73
C ASN A 144 3.22 -6.13 7.68
N VAL A 145 2.58 -5.57 6.65
CA VAL A 145 2.34 -4.12 6.55
C VAL A 145 1.47 -3.61 7.72
N ARG A 146 0.43 -4.34 8.10
CA ARG A 146 -0.41 -3.99 9.26
C ARG A 146 0.40 -4.00 10.56
N PHE A 147 1.28 -4.96 10.75
CA PHE A 147 2.18 -5.03 11.89
C PHE A 147 3.16 -3.85 11.88
N LEU A 148 3.91 -3.67 10.80
CA LEU A 148 4.95 -2.65 10.68
C LEU A 148 4.41 -1.22 10.78
N ARG A 149 3.17 -0.99 10.39
CA ARG A 149 2.54 0.31 10.51
C ARG A 149 2.51 0.87 11.94
N HIS A 150 2.47 0.01 12.97
CA HIS A 150 2.52 0.43 14.37
C HIS A 150 3.85 1.08 14.74
N TYR A 151 4.90 0.80 13.98
CA TYR A 151 6.25 1.34 14.17
C TYR A 151 6.53 2.58 13.32
N THR A 152 5.50 3.21 12.73
CA THR A 152 5.59 4.42 11.94
C THR A 152 4.68 5.52 12.50
N GLY A 153 4.92 6.75 12.10
CA GLY A 153 4.07 7.88 12.44
C GLY A 153 4.64 8.79 13.54
N PRO A 154 3.94 9.89 13.85
CA PRO A 154 4.46 10.96 14.69
C PRO A 154 4.60 10.60 16.18
N HIS A 155 3.99 9.50 16.61
CA HIS A 155 4.07 8.99 18.00
C HIS A 155 5.31 8.11 18.23
N VAL A 156 5.95 7.62 17.17
CA VAL A 156 7.11 6.74 17.28
C VAL A 156 8.32 7.56 17.71
N ARG A 157 8.99 7.07 18.75
CA ARG A 157 10.22 7.65 19.29
C ARG A 157 11.26 6.56 19.42
N VAL A 158 12.34 6.68 18.68
CA VAL A 158 13.51 5.80 18.73
C VAL A 158 14.76 6.65 18.90
N ALA A 159 15.69 6.19 19.73
CA ALA A 159 16.95 6.88 19.95
C ALA A 159 17.84 6.76 18.70
N GLN A 160 18.47 7.85 18.27
CA GLN A 160 19.40 7.83 17.14
C GLN A 160 20.60 6.92 17.39
N THR A 161 21.06 6.83 18.64
CA THR A 161 22.12 5.90 19.06
C THR A 161 21.76 4.45 18.80
N ASP A 162 20.51 4.06 19.09
CA ASP A 162 20.00 2.71 18.90
C ASP A 162 19.85 2.38 17.40
N GLN A 163 19.33 3.33 16.62
CA GLN A 163 19.28 3.20 15.17
C GLN A 163 20.68 3.02 14.58
N GLY A 164 21.61 3.92 14.96
CA GLY A 164 23.01 3.85 14.50
C GLY A 164 23.68 2.54 14.85
N LEU A 165 23.47 2.01 16.06
CA LEU A 165 23.99 0.73 16.50
C LEU A 165 23.52 -0.44 15.61
N LEU A 166 22.20 -0.57 15.41
CA LEU A 166 21.65 -1.68 14.60
C LEU A 166 22.07 -1.58 13.13
N LEU A 167 22.03 -0.38 12.54
CA LEU A 167 22.46 -0.18 11.15
C LEU A 167 23.97 -0.43 10.96
N HIS A 168 24.81 -0.05 11.93
CA HIS A 168 26.25 -0.32 11.86
C HIS A 168 26.54 -1.82 11.92
N LEU A 169 25.99 -2.52 12.91
CA LEU A 169 26.14 -3.96 13.06
C LEU A 169 25.69 -4.72 11.80
N LEU A 170 24.49 -4.40 11.28
CA LEU A 170 23.96 -5.07 10.10
C LEU A 170 24.80 -4.78 8.85
N ARG A 171 25.34 -3.57 8.72
CA ARG A 171 26.24 -3.21 7.61
C ARG A 171 27.55 -3.98 7.65
N ASP A 172 28.10 -4.21 8.84
CA ASP A 172 29.36 -4.94 9.01
C ASP A 172 29.20 -6.45 8.73
N ILE A 173 28.02 -7.00 9.03
CA ILE A 173 27.72 -8.44 8.86
C ILE A 173 27.20 -8.73 7.44
N GLY A 174 26.50 -7.77 6.84
CA GLY A 174 25.84 -7.88 5.54
C GLY A 174 24.40 -8.37 5.64
N PHE A 175 24.15 -9.53 6.20
CA PHE A 175 22.81 -10.07 6.46
C PHE A 175 22.80 -10.94 7.72
N THR A 176 21.69 -10.94 8.46
CA THR A 176 21.47 -11.76 9.65
C THR A 176 19.99 -11.79 10.01
N THR A 177 19.61 -12.60 10.98
CA THR A 177 18.23 -12.57 11.51
C THR A 177 18.02 -11.44 12.52
N GLY A 178 16.76 -11.04 12.73
CA GLY A 178 16.43 -10.05 13.76
C GLY A 178 16.84 -10.49 15.16
N GLU A 179 16.72 -11.78 15.49
CA GLU A 179 17.13 -12.35 16.77
C GLU A 179 18.65 -12.25 16.97
N GLU A 180 19.44 -12.68 16.00
CA GLU A 180 20.90 -12.63 16.07
C GLU A 180 21.41 -11.19 16.16
N LEU A 181 20.84 -10.26 15.36
CA LEU A 181 21.20 -8.85 15.39
C LEU A 181 20.98 -8.25 16.79
N LEU A 182 19.86 -8.55 17.42
CA LEU A 182 19.54 -8.08 18.78
C LEU A 182 20.44 -8.70 19.84
N LEU A 183 20.81 -9.98 19.71
CA LEU A 183 21.75 -10.67 20.60
C LEU A 183 23.17 -10.10 20.50
N MET A 184 23.62 -9.76 19.29
CA MET A 184 24.91 -9.11 19.08
C MET A 184 24.94 -7.67 19.60
N ALA A 185 23.82 -6.95 19.49
CA ALA A 185 23.74 -5.56 19.92
C ALA A 185 23.82 -5.41 21.45
N THR A 186 23.29 -6.37 22.24
CA THR A 186 23.33 -6.30 23.70
C THR A 186 23.04 -7.62 24.41
N ALA A 187 23.73 -7.87 25.52
CA ALA A 187 23.42 -8.97 26.43
C ALA A 187 22.26 -8.60 27.40
N ASP A 188 21.99 -7.31 27.61
CA ASP A 188 20.92 -6.84 28.50
C ASP A 188 19.55 -7.09 27.89
N ARG A 189 18.71 -7.85 28.61
CA ARG A 189 17.35 -8.21 28.18
C ARG A 189 16.43 -7.00 28.09
N ALA A 190 16.55 -6.04 29.01
CA ALA A 190 15.72 -4.84 28.98
C ALA A 190 16.07 -3.96 27.77
N LYS A 191 17.38 -3.74 27.55
CA LYS A 191 17.84 -2.99 26.36
C LYS A 191 17.48 -3.68 25.05
N ARG A 192 17.49 -5.01 25.00
CA ARG A 192 17.06 -5.78 23.84
C ARG A 192 15.58 -5.53 23.49
N ALA A 193 14.71 -5.38 24.48
CA ALA A 193 13.30 -5.05 24.23
C ALA A 193 13.12 -3.64 23.60
N GLU A 194 13.94 -2.66 24.02
CA GLU A 194 13.96 -1.32 23.40
C GLU A 194 14.49 -1.39 21.93
N LEU A 195 15.59 -2.12 21.73
CA LEU A 195 16.18 -2.32 20.40
C LEU A 195 15.24 -3.06 19.46
N LEU A 196 14.40 -3.98 19.95
CA LEU A 196 13.38 -4.66 19.15
C LEU A 196 12.37 -3.66 18.55
N TYR A 197 11.95 -2.67 19.34
CA TYR A 197 11.07 -1.61 18.85
C TYR A 197 11.77 -0.77 17.77
N THR A 198 13.04 -0.44 18.00
CA THR A 198 13.88 0.28 17.02
C THR A 198 14.08 -0.53 15.74
N LEU A 199 14.32 -1.83 15.85
CA LEU A 199 14.46 -2.73 14.70
C LEU A 199 13.23 -2.70 13.79
N TRP A 200 12.04 -2.90 14.35
CA TRP A 200 10.82 -2.86 13.55
C TRP A 200 10.52 -1.48 12.99
N HIS A 201 10.92 -0.42 13.68
CA HIS A 201 10.87 0.93 13.10
C HIS A 201 11.78 1.05 11.87
N LEU A 202 13.03 0.58 11.94
CA LEU A 202 13.97 0.63 10.80
C LEU A 202 13.46 -0.16 9.60
N VAL A 203 12.87 -1.33 9.83
CA VAL A 203 12.21 -2.12 8.77
C VAL A 203 10.99 -1.36 8.21
N ALA A 204 10.15 -0.78 9.06
CA ALA A 204 8.93 -0.08 8.65
C ALA A 204 9.18 1.20 7.85
N VAL A 205 10.36 1.81 8.00
CA VAL A 205 10.77 3.01 7.24
C VAL A 205 11.73 2.69 6.07
N GLY A 206 12.04 1.41 5.84
CA GLY A 206 12.85 0.94 4.72
C GLY A 206 14.35 1.21 4.87
N LEU A 207 14.86 1.42 6.09
CA LEU A 207 16.30 1.52 6.38
C LEU A 207 16.94 0.15 6.60
N ILE A 208 16.14 -0.84 6.92
CA ILE A 208 16.46 -2.27 6.90
C ILE A 208 15.44 -2.94 6.01
N GLU A 209 15.86 -3.82 5.13
CA GLU A 209 15.01 -4.60 4.25
C GLU A 209 14.92 -6.06 4.70
N CYS A 210 13.81 -6.70 4.34
CA CYS A 210 13.54 -8.12 4.51
C CYS A 210 12.49 -8.58 3.50
N ASP A 211 12.32 -9.89 3.33
CA ASP A 211 11.23 -10.43 2.53
C ASP A 211 9.90 -10.32 3.29
N LEU A 212 9.08 -9.36 2.89
CA LEU A 212 7.73 -9.16 3.43
C LEU A 212 6.66 -10.03 2.74
N THR A 213 7.01 -10.85 1.76
CA THR A 213 6.06 -11.76 1.09
C THR A 213 5.82 -13.05 1.87
N THR A 214 6.63 -13.30 2.89
CA THR A 214 6.50 -14.41 3.87
C THR A 214 6.20 -13.86 5.26
N GLU A 215 5.77 -14.71 6.18
CA GLU A 215 5.46 -14.31 7.56
C GLU A 215 6.68 -13.68 8.25
N LEU A 216 6.53 -12.42 8.70
CA LEU A 216 7.57 -11.67 9.37
C LEU A 216 7.73 -12.13 10.83
N SER A 217 8.97 -12.46 11.20
CA SER A 217 9.34 -12.87 12.54
C SER A 217 10.76 -12.41 12.89
N LEU A 218 11.24 -12.70 14.11
CA LEU A 218 12.62 -12.44 14.47
C LEU A 218 13.63 -13.37 13.75
N HIS A 219 13.16 -14.44 13.11
CA HIS A 219 13.98 -15.34 12.31
C HIS A 219 14.04 -14.93 10.83
N THR A 220 13.31 -13.90 10.42
CA THR A 220 13.40 -13.35 9.08
C THR A 220 14.76 -12.73 8.83
N GLU A 221 15.37 -13.02 7.69
CA GLU A 221 16.63 -12.41 7.27
C GLU A 221 16.47 -10.93 6.97
N LEU A 222 17.45 -10.14 7.41
CA LEU A 222 17.51 -8.69 7.32
C LEU A 222 18.79 -8.27 6.62
N TRP A 223 18.70 -7.21 5.80
CA TRP A 223 19.86 -6.59 5.14
C TRP A 223 19.68 -5.07 4.99
N ILE A 224 20.75 -4.39 4.63
CA ILE A 224 20.72 -2.95 4.28
C ILE A 224 20.51 -2.82 2.77
N PRO A 225 19.59 -1.95 2.26
CA PRO A 225 19.38 -1.72 0.84
C PRO A 225 20.59 -1.10 0.14
#